data_c02759cc194c8dee51c0f7b99cc3d4d5
#
_entry.id   c02759cc194c8dee51c0f7b99cc3d4d5
#
_cell.length_a   1.000
_cell.length_b   1.000
_cell.length_c   1.000
_cell.angle_alpha   90.00
_cell.angle_beta   90.00
_cell.angle_gamma   90.00
#
_symmetry.space_group_name_H-M   'P 1'
#
loop_
_entity.id
_entity.type
_entity.pdbx_description
1 polymer ?
#
loop_
_entity_poly.entity_id
_entity_poly.type
_entity_poly.pdbx_seq_one_letter_code
_entity_poly.pdbx_strand_id
1 'polypeptide(L)'
;MSTANTRDSANQTSGSLSRRTFAESAATGAALMALQPTAALHANSRPENIVVGVMGLHRGLDLAKTFAATPGVTVKYLCETDSQRLQAAVKYVSGDVAYEIQATGDFRDILNDPDVDALVCAAPNHWHVPASIMACKAGKHVYVEKPCSHNPWEGEMLVKAARKYHRCVQMGNQRRSADKITEAIKMLHDGRIGRVHYSRCWYAGEASTIGSTPAVQNAVID
;
A
#
# COMPACT_ATOMS: atom_id res chain seq x y z
N MET A 1 -0.88 10.47 78.86
CA MET A 1 -0.51 11.63 78.05
C MET A 1 -0.97 11.26 76.65
N SER A 2 -2.19 11.53 76.32
CA SER A 2 -2.83 12.71 75.68
C SER A 2 -2.03 13.17 74.46
N THR A 3 -2.58 13.00 73.24
CA THR A 3 -3.22 14.05 72.42
C THR A 3 -3.66 13.44 71.08
N ALA A 4 -4.92 13.43 70.94
CA ALA A 4 -5.72 14.30 70.05
C ALA A 4 -5.63 13.98 68.52
N ASN A 5 -6.72 13.42 68.14
CA ASN A 5 -7.21 13.13 66.79
C ASN A 5 -7.80 14.43 66.18
N THR A 6 -7.36 14.85 65.01
CA THR A 6 -8.09 15.81 64.19
C THR A 6 -8.38 15.20 62.83
N ARG A 7 -9.65 14.85 62.62
CA ARG A 7 -10.24 14.53 61.34
C ARG A 7 -10.52 15.83 60.58
N ASP A 8 -9.89 16.00 59.46
CA ASP A 8 -10.28 17.02 58.46
C ASP A 8 -11.20 16.38 57.42
N SER A 9 -12.43 16.82 57.44
CA SER A 9 -13.49 16.43 56.51
C SER A 9 -13.42 17.29 55.26
N ALA A 10 -12.89 16.74 54.19
CA ALA A 10 -12.96 17.38 52.86
C ALA A 10 -14.40 17.28 52.34
N ASN A 11 -15.06 18.42 52.30
CA ASN A 11 -16.38 18.65 51.72
C ASN A 11 -16.31 18.58 50.21
N GLN A 12 -16.78 17.49 49.58
CA GLN A 12 -16.95 17.40 48.16
C GLN A 12 -18.29 18.06 47.77
N THR A 13 -18.21 19.28 47.25
CA THR A 13 -19.34 19.95 46.59
C THR A 13 -19.52 19.33 45.20
N SER A 14 -20.48 18.42 45.06
CA SER A 14 -20.98 17.98 43.77
C SER A 14 -21.76 19.13 43.09
N GLY A 15 -21.05 19.86 42.24
CA GLY A 15 -21.69 20.88 41.38
C GLY A 15 -22.57 20.23 40.34
N SER A 16 -23.88 20.18 40.53
CA SER A 16 -24.82 19.78 39.46
C SER A 16 -24.80 20.83 38.36
N LEU A 17 -24.37 20.46 37.20
CA LEU A 17 -24.45 21.31 35.99
C LEU A 17 -25.90 21.62 35.68
N SER A 18 -26.29 22.93 35.71
CA SER A 18 -27.62 23.34 35.37
C SER A 18 -27.92 23.11 33.89
N ARG A 19 -29.20 22.88 33.54
CA ARG A 19 -29.62 22.71 32.13
C ARG A 19 -29.21 23.90 31.24
N ARG A 20 -29.09 25.07 31.83
CA ARG A 20 -28.68 26.29 31.15
C ARG A 20 -27.19 26.28 30.82
N THR A 21 -26.34 25.84 31.75
CA THR A 21 -24.89 25.67 31.53
C THR A 21 -24.59 24.60 30.49
N PHE A 22 -25.39 23.52 30.44
CA PHE A 22 -25.29 22.48 29.42
C PHE A 22 -25.66 23.01 28.03
N ALA A 23 -26.76 23.81 27.94
CA ALA A 23 -27.18 24.37 26.66
C ALA A 23 -26.17 25.41 26.12
N GLU A 24 -25.58 26.25 26.99
CA GLU A 24 -24.55 27.20 26.62
C GLU A 24 -23.24 26.49 26.16
N SER A 25 -22.86 25.42 26.83
CA SER A 25 -21.70 24.59 26.43
C SER A 25 -21.94 23.85 25.13
N ALA A 26 -23.16 23.38 24.87
CA ALA A 26 -23.54 22.73 23.62
C ALA A 26 -23.56 23.71 22.44
N ALA A 27 -24.03 24.95 22.66
CA ALA A 27 -24.01 25.98 21.63
C ALA A 27 -22.58 26.42 21.26
N THR A 28 -21.67 26.53 22.25
CA THR A 28 -20.26 26.86 22.00
C THR A 28 -19.52 25.71 21.31
N GLY A 29 -19.83 24.48 21.64
CA GLY A 29 -19.27 23.29 20.98
C GLY A 29 -19.73 23.18 19.51
N ALA A 30 -20.98 23.49 19.20
CA ALA A 30 -21.50 23.48 17.83
C ALA A 30 -20.88 24.59 16.97
N ALA A 31 -20.63 25.78 17.55
CA ALA A 31 -19.98 26.90 16.86
C ALA A 31 -18.48 26.60 16.57
N LEU A 32 -17.78 25.89 17.45
CA LEU A 32 -16.39 25.45 17.22
C LEU A 32 -16.28 24.33 16.17
N MET A 33 -17.30 23.48 16.04
CA MET A 33 -17.35 22.48 14.97
C MET A 33 -17.66 23.10 13.59
N ALA A 34 -18.35 24.23 13.53
CA ALA A 34 -18.62 24.95 12.29
C ALA A 34 -17.41 25.74 11.76
N LEU A 35 -16.37 25.95 12.59
CA LEU A 35 -15.12 26.63 12.23
C LEU A 35 -13.95 25.68 11.98
N GLN A 36 -14.15 24.36 12.10
CA GLN A 36 -13.19 23.44 11.52
C GLN A 36 -13.26 23.66 10.01
N PRO A 37 -12.11 24.01 9.34
CA PRO A 37 -12.11 23.85 7.90
C PRO A 37 -12.54 22.40 7.70
N THR A 38 -13.67 22.20 7.09
CA THR A 38 -13.96 20.95 6.42
C THR A 38 -12.76 20.80 5.51
N ALA A 39 -11.72 20.07 5.99
CA ALA A 39 -10.92 19.29 5.09
C ALA A 39 -12.01 18.49 4.39
N ALA A 40 -12.52 19.09 3.33
CA ALA A 40 -13.47 18.47 2.47
C ALA A 40 -12.87 17.10 2.26
N LEU A 41 -13.56 16.09 2.72
CA LEU A 41 -13.48 14.79 2.10
C LEU A 41 -13.79 15.11 0.64
N HIS A 42 -12.76 15.55 -0.07
CA HIS A 42 -12.67 15.35 -1.48
C HIS A 42 -12.54 13.83 -1.60
N ALA A 43 -13.64 13.13 -1.32
CA ALA A 43 -14.02 12.08 -2.20
C ALA A 43 -14.09 12.80 -3.56
N ASN A 44 -12.92 12.99 -4.19
CA ASN A 44 -12.87 13.10 -5.59
C ASN A 44 -13.64 11.88 -6.06
N SER A 45 -14.90 12.10 -6.41
CA SER A 45 -15.63 11.22 -7.30
C SER A 45 -14.92 11.34 -8.64
N ARG A 46 -13.63 10.90 -8.67
CA ARG A 46 -13.01 10.58 -9.94
C ARG A 46 -13.89 9.50 -10.54
N PRO A 47 -14.35 9.68 -11.76
CA PRO A 47 -15.10 8.64 -12.44
C PRO A 47 -14.28 7.36 -12.34
N GLU A 48 -14.87 6.30 -11.92
CA GLU A 48 -14.59 4.88 -11.81
C GLU A 48 -13.27 4.31 -12.39
N ASN A 49 -12.27 5.15 -12.68
CA ASN A 49 -11.02 4.75 -13.34
C ASN A 49 -9.81 5.01 -12.43
N ILE A 50 -9.13 3.95 -12.04
CA ILE A 50 -7.89 3.99 -11.25
C ILE A 50 -6.71 4.05 -12.20
N VAL A 51 -5.85 5.05 -12.05
CA VAL A 51 -4.66 5.25 -12.87
C VAL A 51 -3.43 4.72 -12.13
N VAL A 52 -2.69 3.82 -12.75
CA VAL A 52 -1.51 3.20 -12.15
C VAL A 52 -0.25 3.41 -12.99
N GLY A 53 0.91 3.44 -12.32
CA GLY A 53 2.21 3.32 -12.93
C GLY A 53 2.92 2.06 -12.45
N VAL A 54 3.59 1.33 -13.33
CA VAL A 54 4.27 0.06 -13.03
C VAL A 54 5.77 0.24 -13.06
N MET A 55 6.46 -0.08 -11.96
CA MET A 55 7.91 -0.01 -11.77
C MET A 55 8.51 -1.41 -11.77
N GLY A 56 9.50 -1.65 -12.66
CA GLY A 56 10.18 -2.94 -12.81
C GLY A 56 9.44 -3.89 -13.75
N LEU A 57 9.96 -4.11 -14.96
CA LEU A 57 9.24 -4.77 -16.05
C LEU A 57 9.70 -6.20 -16.34
N HIS A 58 10.31 -6.89 -15.36
CA HIS A 58 10.44 -8.33 -15.43
C HIS A 58 9.12 -8.98 -14.98
N ARG A 59 8.87 -9.05 -13.67
CA ARG A 59 7.59 -9.53 -13.13
C ARG A 59 6.45 -8.53 -13.34
N GLY A 60 6.75 -7.25 -13.33
CA GLY A 60 5.76 -6.17 -13.52
C GLY A 60 5.12 -6.16 -14.90
N LEU A 61 5.69 -6.79 -15.91
CA LEU A 61 5.07 -6.90 -17.22
C LEU A 61 3.74 -7.69 -17.18
N ASP A 62 3.72 -8.81 -16.46
CA ASP A 62 2.48 -9.58 -16.26
C ASP A 62 1.45 -8.79 -15.45
N LEU A 63 1.93 -8.03 -14.44
CA LEU A 63 1.06 -7.16 -13.64
C LEU A 63 0.49 -6.02 -14.50
N ALA A 64 1.32 -5.37 -15.33
CA ALA A 64 0.88 -4.31 -16.22
C ALA A 64 -0.24 -4.80 -17.15
N LYS A 65 -0.10 -5.99 -17.74
CA LYS A 65 -1.15 -6.59 -18.56
C LYS A 65 -2.42 -6.91 -17.75
N THR A 66 -2.26 -7.45 -16.54
CA THR A 66 -3.38 -7.77 -15.66
C THR A 66 -4.16 -6.50 -15.30
N PHE A 67 -3.45 -5.43 -14.92
CA PHE A 67 -4.07 -4.15 -14.60
C PHE A 67 -4.72 -3.51 -15.83
N ALA A 68 -4.05 -3.54 -17.00
CA ALA A 68 -4.59 -3.01 -18.23
C ALA A 68 -5.87 -3.73 -18.70
N ALA A 69 -5.98 -5.03 -18.42
CA ALA A 69 -7.16 -5.83 -18.71
C ALA A 69 -8.28 -5.69 -17.65
N THR A 70 -8.01 -5.00 -16.53
CA THR A 70 -9.00 -4.83 -15.44
C THR A 70 -9.93 -3.67 -15.77
N PRO A 71 -11.25 -3.86 -15.82
CA PRO A 71 -12.19 -2.77 -16.03
C PRO A 71 -12.02 -1.64 -15.01
N GLY A 72 -12.04 -0.39 -15.45
CA GLY A 72 -11.87 0.77 -14.57
C GLY A 72 -10.41 0.99 -14.12
N VAL A 73 -9.42 0.41 -14.79
CA VAL A 73 -8.00 0.64 -14.53
C VAL A 73 -7.28 1.09 -15.81
N THR A 74 -6.43 2.11 -15.68
CA THR A 74 -5.53 2.59 -16.75
C THR A 74 -4.08 2.48 -16.30
N VAL A 75 -3.25 1.80 -17.08
CA VAL A 75 -1.80 1.78 -16.89
C VAL A 75 -1.20 2.96 -17.67
N LYS A 76 -0.94 4.07 -16.96
CA LYS A 76 -0.42 5.30 -17.55
C LYS A 76 1.09 5.24 -17.79
N TYR A 77 1.83 4.61 -16.88
CA TYR A 77 3.29 4.53 -16.93
C TYR A 77 3.81 3.11 -16.90
N LEU A 78 4.85 2.87 -17.70
CA LEU A 78 5.77 1.75 -17.54
C LEU A 78 7.17 2.32 -17.25
N CYS A 79 7.78 1.86 -16.14
CA CYS A 79 9.08 2.32 -15.68
C CYS A 79 10.08 1.17 -15.58
N GLU A 80 11.19 1.30 -16.29
CA GLU A 80 12.31 0.34 -16.30
C GLU A 80 13.61 1.05 -16.66
N THR A 81 14.70 0.71 -15.97
CA THR A 81 16.03 1.30 -16.22
C THR A 81 16.70 0.72 -17.47
N ASP A 82 16.34 -0.50 -17.86
CA ASP A 82 16.80 -1.10 -19.13
C ASP A 82 15.91 -0.59 -20.27
N SER A 83 16.47 0.26 -21.11
CA SER A 83 15.74 0.91 -22.24
C SER A 83 15.22 -0.09 -23.27
N GLN A 84 15.92 -1.19 -23.51
CA GLN A 84 15.46 -2.21 -24.46
C GLN A 84 14.25 -2.97 -23.89
N ARG A 85 14.31 -3.34 -22.61
CA ARG A 85 13.21 -3.98 -21.91
C ARG A 85 12.00 -3.05 -21.81
N LEU A 86 12.23 -1.77 -21.53
CA LEU A 86 11.18 -0.75 -21.48
C LEU A 86 10.44 -0.64 -22.83
N GLN A 87 11.16 -0.49 -23.93
CA GLN A 87 10.56 -0.38 -25.26
C GLN A 87 9.78 -1.65 -25.65
N ALA A 88 10.34 -2.83 -25.37
CA ALA A 88 9.66 -4.11 -25.62
C ALA A 88 8.37 -4.22 -24.80
N ALA A 89 8.39 -3.81 -23.54
CA ALA A 89 7.24 -3.83 -22.64
C ALA A 89 6.14 -2.87 -23.08
N VAL A 90 6.50 -1.64 -23.46
CA VAL A 90 5.54 -0.65 -23.98
C VAL A 90 4.84 -1.20 -25.21
N LYS A 91 5.60 -1.69 -26.20
CA LYS A 91 5.04 -2.28 -27.41
C LYS A 91 4.09 -3.45 -27.10
N TYR A 92 4.46 -4.28 -26.11
CA TYR A 92 3.69 -5.46 -25.75
C TYR A 92 2.37 -5.11 -25.04
N VAL A 93 2.37 -4.11 -24.13
CA VAL A 93 1.16 -3.72 -23.39
C VAL A 93 0.27 -2.81 -24.25
N SER A 94 0.86 -1.87 -25.04
CA SER A 94 0.11 -0.96 -25.91
C SER A 94 -0.68 -1.67 -27.00
N GLY A 95 -0.30 -2.89 -27.36
CA GLY A 95 -1.06 -3.69 -28.33
C GLY A 95 -2.45 -4.10 -27.84
N ASP A 96 -2.69 -4.07 -26.55
CA ASP A 96 -3.93 -4.53 -25.90
C ASP A 96 -4.82 -3.38 -25.40
N VAL A 97 -4.38 -2.12 -25.52
CA VAL A 97 -5.09 -0.94 -24.99
C VAL A 97 -5.27 0.15 -26.02
N ALA A 98 -6.32 0.97 -25.87
CA ALA A 98 -6.66 2.06 -26.79
C ALA A 98 -6.12 3.44 -26.32
N TYR A 99 -5.27 3.48 -25.29
CA TYR A 99 -4.69 4.70 -24.75
C TYR A 99 -3.16 4.65 -24.80
N GLU A 100 -2.53 5.82 -24.73
CA GLU A 100 -1.07 5.94 -24.77
C GLU A 100 -0.46 5.58 -23.40
N ILE A 101 0.61 4.79 -23.42
CA ILE A 101 1.40 4.44 -22.26
C ILE A 101 2.70 5.24 -22.29
N GLN A 102 2.99 5.94 -21.21
CA GLN A 102 4.22 6.70 -21.03
C GLN A 102 5.36 5.79 -20.56
N ALA A 103 6.51 5.92 -21.22
CA ALA A 103 7.72 5.19 -20.88
C ALA A 103 8.66 6.08 -20.06
N THR A 104 9.19 5.58 -18.94
CA THR A 104 10.18 6.33 -18.14
C THR A 104 11.25 5.41 -17.56
N GLY A 105 12.48 5.94 -17.42
CA GLY A 105 13.56 5.31 -16.67
C GLY A 105 13.53 5.61 -15.16
N ASP A 106 12.76 6.61 -14.75
CA ASP A 106 12.70 7.09 -13.37
C ASP A 106 11.28 6.99 -12.80
N PHE A 107 11.08 6.14 -11.80
CA PHE A 107 9.77 5.96 -11.17
C PHE A 107 9.26 7.21 -10.45
N ARG A 108 10.11 8.22 -10.20
CA ARG A 108 9.69 9.50 -9.61
C ARG A 108 8.75 10.26 -10.53
N ASP A 109 8.80 10.05 -11.84
CA ASP A 109 7.84 10.61 -12.79
C ASP A 109 6.43 10.12 -12.47
N ILE A 110 6.28 8.84 -12.13
CA ILE A 110 5.01 8.25 -11.67
C ILE A 110 4.52 8.93 -10.39
N LEU A 111 5.44 9.19 -9.45
CA LEU A 111 5.09 9.78 -8.16
C LEU A 111 4.71 11.25 -8.26
N ASN A 112 5.33 11.98 -9.18
CA ASN A 112 5.11 13.42 -9.39
C ASN A 112 3.84 13.71 -10.20
N ASP A 113 3.31 12.75 -10.94
CA ASP A 113 2.11 12.93 -11.74
C ASP A 113 0.84 12.91 -10.84
N PRO A 114 0.10 14.02 -10.75
CA PRO A 114 -1.10 14.09 -9.91
C PRO A 114 -2.24 13.17 -10.37
N ASP A 115 -2.24 12.74 -11.63
CA ASP A 115 -3.29 11.89 -12.17
C ASP A 115 -3.10 10.42 -11.82
N VAL A 116 -1.90 10.01 -11.39
CA VAL A 116 -1.64 8.64 -10.97
C VAL A 116 -2.17 8.41 -9.56
N ASP A 117 -2.93 7.35 -9.36
CA ASP A 117 -3.50 6.97 -8.06
C ASP A 117 -2.61 5.99 -7.29
N ALA A 118 -1.93 5.09 -8.00
CA ALA A 118 -1.14 4.04 -7.36
C ALA A 118 0.14 3.68 -8.11
N LEU A 119 1.17 3.32 -7.33
CA LEU A 119 2.39 2.68 -7.81
C LEU A 119 2.25 1.16 -7.71
N VAL A 120 2.51 0.45 -8.79
CA VAL A 120 2.71 -1.01 -8.83
C VAL A 120 4.21 -1.27 -8.82
N CYS A 121 4.76 -1.67 -7.68
CA CYS A 121 6.19 -1.91 -7.51
C CYS A 121 6.52 -3.40 -7.67
N ALA A 122 7.18 -3.75 -8.77
CA ALA A 122 7.70 -5.08 -9.08
C ALA A 122 9.21 -5.06 -9.41
N ALA A 123 9.89 -4.06 -8.92
CA ALA A 123 11.35 -3.90 -8.98
C ALA A 123 12.08 -4.96 -8.12
N PRO A 124 13.41 -5.03 -8.12
CA PRO A 124 14.15 -5.90 -7.20
C PRO A 124 13.79 -5.65 -5.73
N ASN A 125 13.88 -6.70 -4.90
CA ASN A 125 13.37 -6.73 -3.52
C ASN A 125 13.82 -5.54 -2.66
N HIS A 126 15.06 -5.06 -2.83
CA HIS A 126 15.58 -3.93 -2.05
C HIS A 126 14.92 -2.58 -2.40
N TRP A 127 14.19 -2.50 -3.52
CA TRP A 127 13.40 -1.33 -3.89
C TRP A 127 11.96 -1.37 -3.38
N HIS A 128 11.47 -2.52 -2.93
CA HIS A 128 10.06 -2.66 -2.54
C HIS A 128 9.66 -1.65 -1.46
N VAL A 129 10.40 -1.57 -0.37
CA VAL A 129 10.08 -0.64 0.72
C VAL A 129 10.44 0.81 0.42
N PRO A 130 11.66 1.14 -0.08
CA PRO A 130 11.99 2.52 -0.41
C PRO A 130 11.00 3.15 -1.39
N ALA A 131 10.69 2.49 -2.51
CA ALA A 131 9.75 3.01 -3.50
C ALA A 131 8.32 3.14 -2.92
N SER A 132 7.87 2.15 -2.14
CA SER A 132 6.56 2.18 -1.51
C SER A 132 6.41 3.32 -0.49
N ILE A 133 7.45 3.59 0.31
CA ILE A 133 7.43 4.72 1.25
C ILE A 133 7.40 6.05 0.50
N MET A 134 8.18 6.19 -0.58
CA MET A 134 8.17 7.39 -1.42
C MET A 134 6.80 7.58 -2.07
N ALA A 135 6.17 6.52 -2.57
CA ALA A 135 4.82 6.57 -3.12
C ALA A 135 3.78 7.00 -2.08
N CYS A 136 3.79 6.42 -0.88
CA CYS A 136 2.92 6.85 0.22
C CYS A 136 3.11 8.33 0.55
N LYS A 137 4.38 8.82 0.61
CA LYS A 137 4.71 10.22 0.86
C LYS A 137 4.19 11.15 -0.25
N ALA A 138 4.23 10.68 -1.50
CA ALA A 138 3.68 11.39 -2.67
C ALA A 138 2.15 11.30 -2.79
N GLY A 139 1.48 10.68 -1.82
CA GLY A 139 0.01 10.54 -1.81
C GLY A 139 -0.52 9.41 -2.68
N LYS A 140 0.33 8.48 -3.14
CA LYS A 140 -0.07 7.35 -3.98
C LYS A 140 -0.35 6.12 -3.13
N HIS A 141 -1.31 5.31 -3.55
CA HIS A 141 -1.49 3.94 -3.06
C HIS A 141 -0.41 3.03 -3.64
N VAL A 142 -0.24 1.84 -3.07
CA VAL A 142 0.84 0.95 -3.50
C VAL A 142 0.34 -0.49 -3.63
N TYR A 143 0.65 -1.10 -4.74
CA TYR A 143 0.71 -2.55 -4.88
C TYR A 143 2.18 -2.94 -4.99
N VAL A 144 2.69 -3.74 -4.04
CA VAL A 144 4.10 -4.16 -4.02
C VAL A 144 4.21 -5.68 -4.15
N GLU A 145 5.09 -6.16 -5.03
CA GLU A 145 5.34 -7.59 -5.18
C GLU A 145 5.95 -8.21 -3.91
N LYS A 146 5.80 -9.51 -3.82
CA LYS A 146 6.44 -10.29 -2.74
C LYS A 146 7.96 -10.41 -3.00
N PRO A 147 8.81 -10.48 -1.96
CA PRO A 147 8.50 -10.19 -0.56
C PRO A 147 8.24 -8.70 -0.34
N CYS A 148 7.30 -8.36 0.56
CA CYS A 148 6.92 -6.97 0.81
C CYS A 148 8.08 -6.10 1.29
N SER A 149 9.02 -6.71 2.04
CA SER A 149 10.19 -6.02 2.58
C SER A 149 11.43 -6.91 2.48
N HIS A 150 12.60 -6.29 2.44
CA HIS A 150 13.88 -6.99 2.41
C HIS A 150 14.29 -7.50 3.81
N ASN A 151 13.84 -6.83 4.85
CA ASN A 151 14.06 -7.21 6.25
C ASN A 151 12.88 -6.74 7.13
N PRO A 152 12.76 -7.23 8.40
CA PRO A 152 11.64 -6.87 9.27
C PRO A 152 11.55 -5.37 9.58
N TRP A 153 12.67 -4.68 9.75
CA TRP A 153 12.69 -3.26 10.06
C TRP A 153 12.08 -2.42 8.92
N GLU A 154 12.45 -2.72 7.68
CA GLU A 154 11.83 -2.08 6.51
C GLU A 154 10.33 -2.29 6.46
N GLY A 155 9.88 -3.52 6.75
CA GLY A 155 8.45 -3.82 6.80
C GLY A 155 7.71 -2.97 7.84
N GLU A 156 8.30 -2.78 9.01
CA GLU A 156 7.75 -1.90 10.05
C GLU A 156 7.69 -0.43 9.59
N MET A 157 8.73 0.05 8.91
CA MET A 157 8.77 1.41 8.37
C MET A 157 7.69 1.62 7.30
N LEU A 158 7.46 0.63 6.44
CA LEU A 158 6.40 0.69 5.44
C LEU A 158 5.00 0.77 6.08
N VAL A 159 4.75 -0.03 7.11
CA VAL A 159 3.47 0.05 7.87
C VAL A 159 3.28 1.44 8.50
N LYS A 160 4.35 1.99 9.10
CA LYS A 160 4.32 3.35 9.67
C LYS A 160 4.04 4.41 8.59
N ALA A 161 4.67 4.29 7.43
CA ALA A 161 4.45 5.22 6.31
C ALA A 161 3.01 5.13 5.77
N ALA A 162 2.50 3.92 5.52
CA ALA A 162 1.13 3.71 5.06
C ALA A 162 0.11 4.38 6.00
N ARG A 163 0.26 4.19 7.31
CA ARG A 163 -0.59 4.81 8.34
C ARG A 163 -0.43 6.33 8.39
N LYS A 164 0.82 6.82 8.41
CA LYS A 164 1.12 8.26 8.48
C LYS A 164 0.53 9.04 7.31
N TYR A 165 0.62 8.50 6.10
CA TYR A 165 0.15 9.15 4.89
C TYR A 165 -1.26 8.73 4.46
N HIS A 166 -1.93 7.89 5.25
CA HIS A 166 -3.27 7.36 4.96
C HIS A 166 -3.37 6.74 3.57
N ARG A 167 -2.39 5.88 3.21
CA ARG A 167 -2.37 5.17 1.93
C ARG A 167 -2.57 3.67 2.12
N CYS A 168 -3.25 3.06 1.16
CA CYS A 168 -3.35 1.60 1.09
C CYS A 168 -2.05 1.05 0.52
N VAL A 169 -1.50 0.02 1.17
CA VAL A 169 -0.37 -0.75 0.68
C VAL A 169 -0.79 -2.22 0.66
N GLN A 170 -0.87 -2.79 -0.54
CA GLN A 170 -1.22 -4.18 -0.77
C GLN A 170 0.00 -4.95 -1.24
N MET A 171 0.34 -6.04 -0.55
CA MET A 171 1.36 -6.97 -1.05
C MET A 171 0.75 -7.96 -2.05
N GLY A 172 1.45 -8.19 -3.15
CA GLY A 172 1.11 -9.17 -4.18
C GLY A 172 1.29 -10.61 -3.72
N ASN A 173 0.23 -11.18 -3.19
CA ASN A 173 0.20 -12.53 -2.62
C ASN A 173 -0.74 -13.44 -3.44
N GLN A 174 -0.52 -13.48 -4.73
CA GLN A 174 -1.42 -14.06 -5.73
C GLN A 174 -1.86 -15.50 -5.43
N ARG A 175 -1.00 -16.30 -4.80
CA ARG A 175 -1.37 -17.67 -4.45
C ARG A 175 -2.46 -17.74 -3.38
N ARG A 176 -2.58 -16.74 -2.52
CA ARG A 176 -3.65 -16.68 -1.51
C ARG A 176 -5.03 -16.43 -2.12
N SER A 177 -5.07 -15.87 -3.33
CA SER A 177 -6.30 -15.59 -4.06
C SER A 177 -6.64 -16.68 -5.10
N ALA A 178 -5.85 -17.73 -5.20
CA ALA A 178 -6.13 -18.83 -6.12
C ALA A 178 -7.28 -19.69 -5.59
N ASP A 179 -8.35 -19.84 -6.37
CA ASP A 179 -9.58 -20.52 -5.96
C ASP A 179 -9.33 -21.91 -5.38
N LYS A 180 -8.49 -22.73 -6.05
CA LYS A 180 -8.16 -24.08 -5.58
C LYS A 180 -7.40 -24.10 -4.27
N ILE A 181 -6.57 -23.11 -4.00
CA ILE A 181 -5.87 -22.98 -2.72
C ILE A 181 -6.84 -22.54 -1.63
N THR A 182 -7.70 -21.59 -1.93
CA THR A 182 -8.76 -21.13 -1.02
C THR A 182 -9.69 -22.27 -0.65
N GLU A 183 -10.14 -23.06 -1.63
CA GLU A 183 -10.96 -24.26 -1.43
C GLU A 183 -10.23 -25.29 -0.55
N ALA A 184 -8.97 -25.60 -0.84
CA ALA A 184 -8.18 -26.54 -0.04
C ALA A 184 -8.03 -26.10 1.41
N ILE A 185 -7.74 -24.82 1.66
CA ILE A 185 -7.63 -24.26 3.02
C ILE A 185 -8.97 -24.36 3.75
N LYS A 186 -10.09 -24.08 3.06
CA LYS A 186 -11.43 -24.25 3.64
C LYS A 186 -11.68 -25.70 4.04
N MET A 187 -11.33 -26.67 3.18
CA MET A 187 -11.47 -28.09 3.50
C MET A 187 -10.63 -28.50 4.72
N LEU A 188 -9.46 -27.91 4.92
CA LEU A 188 -8.65 -28.11 6.14
C LEU A 188 -9.36 -27.58 7.38
N HIS A 189 -9.91 -26.37 7.31
CA HIS A 189 -10.66 -25.76 8.41
C HIS A 189 -11.95 -26.54 8.75
N ASP A 190 -12.60 -27.11 7.74
CA ASP A 190 -13.79 -27.94 7.88
C ASP A 190 -13.45 -29.34 8.44
N GLY A 191 -12.18 -29.62 8.74
CA GLY A 191 -11.74 -30.88 9.35
C GLY A 191 -11.71 -32.09 8.41
N ARG A 192 -11.64 -31.89 7.10
CA ARG A 192 -11.66 -32.99 6.09
C ARG A 192 -10.51 -34.01 6.25
N ILE A 193 -9.41 -33.58 6.84
CA ILE A 193 -8.28 -34.45 7.18
C ILE A 193 -8.11 -34.62 8.70
N GLY A 194 -9.18 -34.30 9.49
CA GLY A 194 -9.13 -34.29 10.94
C GLY A 194 -8.35 -33.08 11.47
N ARG A 195 -7.94 -33.18 12.76
CA ARG A 195 -7.19 -32.11 13.42
C ARG A 195 -5.78 -32.01 12.85
N VAL A 196 -5.43 -30.85 12.30
CA VAL A 196 -4.07 -30.57 11.81
C VAL A 196 -3.14 -30.32 13.00
N HIS A 197 -2.14 -31.17 13.20
CA HIS A 197 -1.15 -31.06 14.28
C HIS A 197 0.20 -30.52 13.79
N TYR A 198 0.50 -30.72 12.49
CA TYR A 198 1.80 -30.40 11.93
C TYR A 198 1.65 -29.97 10.46
N SER A 199 2.42 -28.98 10.08
CA SER A 199 2.55 -28.53 8.70
C SER A 199 4.03 -28.43 8.35
N ARG A 200 4.42 -28.95 7.20
CA ARG A 200 5.78 -28.83 6.67
C ARG A 200 5.74 -28.21 5.29
N CYS A 201 6.53 -27.16 5.09
CA CYS A 201 6.76 -26.58 3.78
C CYS A 201 8.26 -26.55 3.47
N TRP A 202 8.57 -26.72 2.20
CA TRP A 202 9.95 -26.62 1.71
C TRP A 202 9.94 -26.01 0.32
N TYR A 203 11.06 -25.45 -0.03
CA TYR A 203 11.32 -24.99 -1.39
C TYR A 203 12.43 -25.87 -1.99
N ALA A 204 12.16 -26.46 -3.13
CA ALA A 204 13.14 -27.14 -3.96
C ALA A 204 13.16 -26.43 -5.31
N GLY A 205 14.23 -25.75 -5.60
CA GLY A 205 14.49 -25.12 -6.88
C GLY A 205 15.96 -25.29 -7.20
N GLU A 206 16.29 -25.50 -8.46
CA GLU A 206 17.68 -25.36 -8.89
C GLU A 206 18.08 -23.92 -8.65
N ALA A 207 19.12 -23.73 -7.83
CA ALA A 207 19.81 -22.46 -7.80
C ALA A 207 20.40 -22.29 -9.20
N SER A 208 19.72 -21.49 -10.05
CA SER A 208 20.41 -20.98 -11.21
C SER A 208 21.64 -20.27 -10.66
N THR A 209 22.81 -20.78 -10.95
CA THR A 209 24.03 -20.02 -10.77
C THR A 209 23.74 -18.66 -11.37
N ILE A 210 23.88 -17.61 -10.57
CA ILE A 210 24.02 -16.27 -11.11
C ILE A 210 25.33 -16.35 -11.87
N GLY A 211 25.25 -16.89 -13.10
CA GLY A 211 26.36 -16.99 -14.00
C GLY A 211 26.90 -15.59 -14.22
N SER A 212 28.18 -15.48 -14.49
CA SER A 212 28.77 -14.26 -15.00
C SER A 212 27.97 -13.81 -16.22
N THR A 213 26.97 -12.97 -15.98
CA THR A 213 26.34 -12.21 -17.06
C THR A 213 27.45 -11.37 -17.67
N PRO A 214 27.71 -11.42 -18.98
CA PRO A 214 28.60 -10.47 -19.58
C PRO A 214 28.20 -9.07 -19.10
N ALA A 215 29.15 -8.28 -18.62
CA ALA A 215 28.86 -6.92 -18.23
C ALA A 215 28.04 -6.29 -19.36
N VAL A 216 26.84 -5.80 -19.05
CA VAL A 216 26.02 -5.12 -20.04
C VAL A 216 26.75 -3.86 -20.40
N GLN A 217 27.51 -3.90 -21.50
CA GLN A 217 28.41 -2.83 -21.90
C GLN A 217 27.69 -1.56 -22.32
N ASN A 218 26.36 -1.54 -22.35
CA ASN A 218 25.56 -0.40 -22.83
C ASN A 218 24.30 -0.12 -22.00
N ALA A 219 24.29 -0.44 -20.73
CA ALA A 219 23.29 0.16 -19.86
C ALA A 219 23.70 1.61 -19.63
N VAL A 220 23.14 2.53 -20.40
CA VAL A 220 23.17 3.95 -20.03
C VAL A 220 22.29 4.07 -18.79
N ILE A 221 22.93 4.05 -17.64
CA ILE A 221 22.30 4.46 -16.38
C ILE A 221 22.55 5.97 -16.35
N ASP A 222 21.55 6.73 -16.77
CA ASP A 222 21.53 8.17 -16.56
C ASP A 222 21.19 8.51 -15.12
#